data_4981268a399ec647af117952b0c03340
#
_entry.id   4981268a399ec647af117952b0c03340
#
_cell.length_a   1.000
_cell.length_b   1.000
_cell.length_c   1.000
_cell.angle_alpha   90.00
_cell.angle_beta   90.00
_cell.angle_gamma   90.00
#
_symmetry.space_group_name_H-M   'P 1'
#
loop_
_entity.id
_entity.type
_entity.pdbx_description
1 polymer ?
#
loop_
_entity_poly.entity_id
_entity_poly.type
_entity_poly.pdbx_seq_one_letter_code
_entity_poly.pdbx_strand_id
1 'polypeptide(L)'
;MSLDIAFFAAMVPAVILMGLSKGGFAGLGLLSLPLMALVVSPVTAAAIMLPLLIAQDVVTVWSYRRDFDRRNLATLAPGALLGVLAGYLLAAKVSDAAVGLAVGLISLGFALRRLLGDGKRVAAVTEASWGAGGFWGLLCGFTSMVAHAGGPPFQIYVMPQKLPPAVFVGTGAIFFAAMNLVKLVPYIALGQLSAQNLAASAALLPVAVAATFAGVWLVRRVPAERFYGIIYWLLLLVGLKLVLDGMRGLHVLG
;
A
#
# COMPACT_ATOMS: atom_id res chain seq x y z
N MET A 1 -14.24 -16.44 10.63
CA MET A 1 -13.50 -16.51 9.36
C MET A 1 -12.88 -17.89 9.28
N SER A 2 -13.21 -18.67 8.26
CA SER A 2 -12.59 -19.99 8.02
C SER A 2 -11.27 -19.78 7.27
N LEU A 3 -10.21 -20.44 7.74
CA LEU A 3 -8.92 -20.48 7.00
C LEU A 3 -8.99 -21.68 6.04
N ASP A 4 -9.84 -21.57 5.04
CA ASP A 4 -10.08 -22.60 4.02
C ASP A 4 -9.24 -22.37 2.74
N ILE A 5 -9.41 -23.27 1.78
CA ILE A 5 -8.67 -23.21 0.50
C ILE A 5 -8.95 -21.91 -0.25
N ALA A 6 -10.19 -21.41 -0.21
CA ALA A 6 -10.56 -20.16 -0.91
C ALA A 6 -9.85 -18.95 -0.28
N PHE A 7 -9.75 -18.93 1.07
CA PHE A 7 -9.00 -17.91 1.80
C PHE A 7 -7.53 -17.90 1.35
N PHE A 8 -6.85 -19.04 1.41
CA PHE A 8 -5.43 -19.10 1.02
C PHE A 8 -5.21 -18.83 -0.47
N ALA A 9 -6.13 -19.25 -1.34
CA ALA A 9 -6.05 -18.99 -2.78
C ALA A 9 -6.03 -17.49 -3.14
N ALA A 10 -6.72 -16.65 -2.36
CA ALA A 10 -6.69 -15.18 -2.52
C ALA A 10 -5.56 -14.51 -1.72
N MET A 11 -5.35 -14.97 -0.47
CA MET A 11 -4.41 -14.33 0.45
C MET A 11 -2.95 -14.54 0.07
N VAL A 12 -2.56 -15.75 -0.34
CA VAL A 12 -1.16 -16.07 -0.69
C VAL A 12 -0.67 -15.23 -1.87
N PRO A 13 -1.38 -15.14 -3.02
CA PRO A 13 -0.98 -14.23 -4.10
C PRO A 13 -0.93 -12.76 -3.68
N ALA A 14 -1.90 -12.31 -2.87
CA ALA A 14 -1.92 -10.94 -2.36
C ALA A 14 -0.68 -10.63 -1.51
N VAL A 15 -0.32 -11.54 -0.60
CA VAL A 15 0.86 -11.40 0.26
C VAL A 15 2.17 -11.48 -0.53
N ILE A 16 2.23 -12.32 -1.57
CA ILE A 16 3.38 -12.37 -2.49
C ILE A 16 3.54 -11.02 -3.20
N LEU A 17 2.47 -10.47 -3.76
CA LEU A 17 2.50 -9.17 -4.43
C LEU A 17 2.91 -8.05 -3.46
N MET A 18 2.41 -8.08 -2.23
CA MET A 18 2.78 -7.14 -1.17
C MET A 18 4.28 -7.24 -0.84
N GLY A 19 4.81 -8.46 -0.69
CA GLY A 19 6.22 -8.69 -0.42
C GLY A 19 7.14 -8.25 -1.56
N LEU A 20 6.77 -8.58 -2.79
CA LEU A 20 7.48 -8.11 -3.99
C LEU A 20 7.49 -6.58 -4.07
N SER A 21 6.35 -5.94 -3.77
CA SER A 21 6.23 -4.48 -3.73
C SER A 21 7.17 -3.85 -2.70
N LYS A 22 7.18 -4.39 -1.49
CA LYS A 22 8.07 -3.97 -0.42
C LYS A 22 9.54 -4.15 -0.79
N GLY A 23 9.88 -5.23 -1.48
CA GLY A 23 11.23 -5.49 -1.97
C GLY A 23 11.75 -4.46 -2.98
N GLY A 24 10.86 -3.64 -3.58
CA GLY A 24 11.23 -2.56 -4.49
C GLY A 24 10.39 -2.44 -5.77
N PHE A 25 9.45 -3.36 -6.04
CA PHE A 25 8.51 -3.27 -7.16
C PHE A 25 7.32 -2.38 -6.80
N ALA A 26 7.58 -1.10 -6.62
CA ALA A 26 6.58 -0.12 -6.22
C ALA A 26 5.32 -0.18 -7.12
N GLY A 27 4.16 -0.34 -6.51
CA GLY A 27 2.86 -0.46 -7.19
C GLY A 27 2.20 -1.83 -7.10
N LEU A 28 2.97 -2.94 -6.99
CA LEU A 28 2.42 -4.29 -6.83
C LEU A 28 1.54 -4.44 -5.59
N GLY A 29 1.94 -3.79 -4.50
CA GLY A 29 1.22 -3.84 -3.23
C GLY A 29 -0.20 -3.29 -3.29
N LEU A 30 -0.52 -2.46 -4.29
CA LEU A 30 -1.88 -1.94 -4.49
C LEU A 30 -2.89 -3.02 -4.88
N LEU A 31 -2.42 -4.14 -5.44
CA LEU A 31 -3.26 -5.31 -5.72
C LEU A 31 -3.60 -6.11 -4.47
N SER A 32 -2.78 -6.01 -3.41
CA SER A 32 -2.90 -6.89 -2.26
C SER A 32 -4.23 -6.72 -1.54
N LEU A 33 -4.60 -5.48 -1.17
CA LEU A 33 -5.86 -5.23 -0.47
C LEU A 33 -7.08 -5.56 -1.34
N PRO A 34 -7.18 -5.15 -2.62
CA PRO A 34 -8.25 -5.59 -3.50
C PRO A 34 -8.40 -7.10 -3.62
N LEU A 35 -7.30 -7.84 -3.74
CA LEU A 35 -7.34 -9.31 -3.82
C LEU A 35 -7.83 -9.93 -2.51
N MET A 36 -7.33 -9.48 -1.36
CA MET A 36 -7.80 -9.92 -0.06
C MET A 36 -9.29 -9.60 0.15
N ALA A 37 -9.73 -8.44 -0.35
CA ALA A 37 -11.12 -7.99 -0.24
C ALA A 37 -12.11 -8.81 -1.09
N LEU A 38 -11.64 -9.74 -1.92
CA LEU A 38 -12.52 -10.70 -2.61
C LEU A 38 -13.05 -11.80 -1.68
N VAL A 39 -12.37 -12.06 -0.57
CA VAL A 39 -12.70 -13.20 0.34
C VAL A 39 -12.98 -12.77 1.78
N VAL A 40 -12.55 -11.56 2.18
CA VAL A 40 -12.86 -10.96 3.48
C VAL A 40 -13.27 -9.49 3.28
N SER A 41 -13.86 -8.86 4.31
CA SER A 41 -14.15 -7.42 4.20
C SER A 41 -12.86 -6.58 4.04
N PRO A 42 -12.89 -5.44 3.32
CA PRO A 42 -11.72 -4.57 3.17
C PRO A 42 -11.09 -4.17 4.50
N VAL A 43 -11.89 -3.94 5.54
CA VAL A 43 -11.40 -3.61 6.89
C VAL A 43 -10.65 -4.78 7.51
N THR A 44 -11.20 -6.01 7.42
CA THR A 44 -10.54 -7.23 7.88
C THR A 44 -9.25 -7.49 7.10
N ALA A 45 -9.26 -7.31 5.78
CA ALA A 45 -8.07 -7.44 4.94
C ALA A 45 -6.97 -6.46 5.38
N ALA A 46 -7.31 -5.19 5.63
CA ALA A 46 -6.36 -4.19 6.11
C ALA A 46 -5.79 -4.54 7.50
N ALA A 47 -6.62 -5.12 8.38
CA ALA A 47 -6.20 -5.58 9.71
C ALA A 47 -5.21 -6.77 9.66
N ILE A 48 -5.44 -7.72 8.75
CA ILE A 48 -4.51 -8.85 8.51
C ILE A 48 -3.21 -8.36 7.88
N MET A 49 -3.28 -7.37 6.99
CA MET A 49 -2.11 -6.83 6.30
C MET A 49 -1.14 -6.13 7.24
N LEU A 50 -1.60 -5.41 8.25
CA LEU A 50 -0.72 -4.56 9.07
C LEU A 50 0.41 -5.31 9.76
N PRO A 51 0.19 -6.45 10.47
CA PRO A 51 1.28 -7.25 11.03
C PRO A 51 2.25 -7.78 9.97
N LEU A 52 1.72 -8.19 8.81
CA LEU A 52 2.54 -8.67 7.69
C LEU A 52 3.42 -7.55 7.13
N LEU A 53 2.87 -6.35 6.96
CA LEU A 53 3.61 -5.17 6.51
C LEU A 53 4.75 -4.82 7.47
N ILE A 54 4.50 -4.87 8.78
CA ILE A 54 5.54 -4.60 9.79
C ILE A 54 6.67 -5.62 9.69
N ALA A 55 6.35 -6.91 9.54
CA ALA A 55 7.38 -7.94 9.37
C ALA A 55 8.19 -7.75 8.08
N GLN A 56 7.53 -7.38 6.98
CA GLN A 56 8.19 -7.06 5.72
C GLN A 56 9.03 -5.79 5.81
N ASP A 57 8.61 -4.81 6.61
CA ASP A 57 9.36 -3.57 6.86
C ASP A 57 10.69 -3.86 7.55
N VAL A 58 10.75 -4.83 8.47
CA VAL A 58 12.02 -5.26 9.08
C VAL A 58 13.01 -5.70 8.01
N VAL A 59 12.58 -6.52 7.05
CA VAL A 59 13.42 -7.01 5.95
C VAL A 59 13.87 -5.86 5.05
N THR A 60 12.96 -4.96 4.67
CA THR A 60 13.27 -3.87 3.71
C THR A 60 14.11 -2.78 4.34
N VAL A 61 13.82 -2.37 5.57
CA VAL A 61 14.63 -1.39 6.31
C VAL A 61 16.05 -1.93 6.51
N TRP A 62 16.19 -3.21 6.87
CA TRP A 62 17.52 -3.83 6.95
C TRP A 62 18.27 -3.79 5.61
N SER A 63 17.57 -4.11 4.51
CA SER A 63 18.16 -4.19 3.17
C SER A 63 18.61 -2.84 2.62
N TYR A 64 17.91 -1.75 2.99
CA TYR A 64 18.11 -0.38 2.45
C TYR A 64 18.47 0.65 3.53
N ARG A 65 18.91 0.24 4.72
CA ARG A 65 19.16 1.11 5.88
C ARG A 65 20.19 2.22 5.67
N ARG A 66 21.01 2.12 4.64
CA ARG A 66 22.04 3.11 4.28
C ARG A 66 21.64 4.00 3.10
N ASP A 67 20.59 3.63 2.39
CA ASP A 67 20.16 4.25 1.13
C ASP A 67 18.80 4.93 1.34
N PHE A 68 18.78 6.17 1.87
CA PHE A 68 17.54 6.92 2.05
C PHE A 68 17.78 8.44 2.06
N ASP A 69 16.74 9.20 1.73
CA ASP A 69 16.75 10.66 1.73
C ASP A 69 16.08 11.20 3.00
N ARG A 70 16.88 11.84 3.86
CA ARG A 70 16.43 12.40 5.14
C ARG A 70 15.46 13.57 4.95
N ARG A 71 15.63 14.37 3.90
CA ARG A 71 14.80 15.55 3.65
C ARG A 71 13.38 15.15 3.27
N ASN A 72 13.23 14.12 2.44
CA ASN A 72 11.93 13.56 2.11
C ASN A 72 11.24 12.96 3.34
N LEU A 73 11.96 12.22 4.19
CA LEU A 73 11.38 11.70 5.43
C LEU A 73 10.88 12.84 6.33
N ALA A 74 11.69 13.88 6.53
CA ALA A 74 11.33 15.01 7.39
C ALA A 74 10.11 15.79 6.84
N THR A 75 10.07 16.07 5.53
CA THR A 75 8.99 16.86 4.91
C THR A 75 7.67 16.11 4.83
N LEU A 76 7.70 14.76 4.65
CA LEU A 76 6.51 13.92 4.58
C LEU A 76 5.91 13.60 5.97
N ALA A 77 6.75 13.42 6.99
CA ALA A 77 6.33 12.86 8.28
C ALA A 77 5.21 13.67 8.98
N PRO A 78 5.26 15.01 9.11
CA PRO A 78 4.20 15.76 9.79
C PRO A 78 2.84 15.58 9.11
N GLY A 79 2.81 15.71 7.78
CA GLY A 79 1.59 15.47 7.00
C GLY A 79 1.09 14.05 7.16
N ALA A 80 1.99 13.05 7.12
CA ALA A 80 1.62 11.65 7.25
C ALA A 80 0.98 11.32 8.62
N LEU A 81 1.50 11.88 9.70
CA LEU A 81 0.91 11.72 11.03
C LEU A 81 -0.51 12.31 11.09
N LEU A 82 -0.70 13.52 10.55
CA LEU A 82 -2.03 14.14 10.44
C LEU A 82 -2.97 13.31 9.56
N GLY A 83 -2.45 12.76 8.46
CA GLY A 83 -3.21 11.88 7.56
C GLY A 83 -3.63 10.57 8.23
N VAL A 84 -2.76 9.93 9.00
CA VAL A 84 -3.11 8.73 9.79
C VAL A 84 -4.18 9.06 10.82
N LEU A 85 -4.06 10.19 11.53
CA LEU A 85 -5.06 10.62 12.49
C LEU A 85 -6.42 10.88 11.82
N ALA A 86 -6.44 11.60 10.71
CA ALA A 86 -7.65 11.84 9.93
C ALA A 86 -8.28 10.53 9.44
N GLY A 87 -7.48 9.61 8.92
CA GLY A 87 -7.92 8.28 8.50
C GLY A 87 -8.48 7.46 9.67
N TYR A 88 -7.87 7.52 10.84
CA TYR A 88 -8.37 6.88 12.06
C TYR A 88 -9.73 7.43 12.49
N LEU A 89 -9.87 8.75 12.58
CA LEU A 89 -11.12 9.39 12.97
C LEU A 89 -12.27 9.09 11.99
N LEU A 90 -11.93 8.95 10.70
CA LEU A 90 -12.90 8.61 9.67
C LEU A 90 -13.19 7.10 9.65
N ALA A 91 -12.18 6.24 9.83
CA ALA A 91 -12.33 4.78 9.78
C ALA A 91 -13.34 4.26 10.81
N ALA A 92 -13.43 4.88 11.99
CA ALA A 92 -14.41 4.51 13.01
C ALA A 92 -15.87 4.77 12.59
N LYS A 93 -16.10 5.55 11.53
CA LYS A 93 -17.42 5.96 11.03
C LYS A 93 -17.72 5.47 9.61
N VAL A 94 -16.80 4.78 8.98
CA VAL A 94 -16.88 4.39 7.57
C VAL A 94 -17.23 2.91 7.46
N SER A 95 -18.17 2.58 6.57
CA SER A 95 -18.58 1.20 6.28
C SER A 95 -17.55 0.47 5.40
N ASP A 96 -17.58 -0.87 5.43
CA ASP A 96 -16.78 -1.72 4.53
C ASP A 96 -17.00 -1.37 3.06
N ALA A 97 -18.23 -1.03 2.66
CA ALA A 97 -18.56 -0.60 1.31
C ALA A 97 -17.83 0.71 0.93
N ALA A 98 -17.78 1.68 1.85
CA ALA A 98 -17.07 2.93 1.61
C ALA A 98 -15.55 2.73 1.55
N VAL A 99 -14.98 1.84 2.37
CA VAL A 99 -13.55 1.46 2.27
C VAL A 99 -13.28 0.77 0.94
N GLY A 100 -14.13 -0.17 0.53
CA GLY A 100 -14.05 -0.85 -0.77
C GLY A 100 -14.10 0.13 -1.94
N LEU A 101 -15.01 1.10 -1.91
CA LEU A 101 -15.11 2.17 -2.90
C LEU A 101 -13.85 3.02 -2.95
N ALA A 102 -13.33 3.45 -1.79
CA ALA A 102 -12.09 4.24 -1.72
C ALA A 102 -10.89 3.47 -2.29
N VAL A 103 -10.73 2.19 -1.91
CA VAL A 103 -9.69 1.30 -2.44
C VAL A 103 -9.82 1.14 -3.96
N GLY A 104 -11.04 0.93 -4.43
CA GLY A 104 -11.35 0.79 -5.85
C GLY A 104 -10.99 2.04 -6.64
N LEU A 105 -11.41 3.22 -6.19
CA LEU A 105 -11.12 4.52 -6.83
C LEU A 105 -9.62 4.80 -6.87
N ILE A 106 -8.89 4.57 -5.78
CA ILE A 106 -7.44 4.73 -5.72
C ILE A 106 -6.77 3.78 -6.72
N SER A 107 -7.21 2.51 -6.76
CA SER A 107 -6.70 1.50 -7.67
C SER A 107 -6.92 1.87 -9.13
N LEU A 108 -8.15 2.29 -9.49
CA LEU A 108 -8.50 2.75 -10.84
C LEU A 108 -7.71 3.99 -11.23
N GLY A 109 -7.70 5.02 -10.38
CA GLY A 109 -6.98 6.26 -10.65
C GLY A 109 -5.50 6.03 -10.91
N PHE A 110 -4.87 5.17 -10.11
CA PHE A 110 -3.47 4.81 -10.31
C PHE A 110 -3.24 4.00 -11.60
N ALA A 111 -4.09 2.99 -11.86
CA ALA A 111 -4.00 2.15 -13.07
C ALA A 111 -4.20 2.99 -14.34
N LEU A 112 -5.26 3.80 -14.40
CA LEU A 112 -5.56 4.68 -15.54
C LEU A 112 -4.45 5.69 -15.78
N ARG A 113 -3.98 6.36 -14.73
CA ARG A 113 -2.85 7.29 -14.86
C ARG A 113 -1.62 6.62 -15.45
N ARG A 114 -1.35 5.37 -15.10
CA ARG A 114 -0.19 4.64 -15.59
C ARG A 114 -0.38 4.08 -16.99
N LEU A 115 -1.58 3.63 -17.34
CA LEU A 115 -1.91 3.07 -18.66
C LEU A 115 -2.11 4.16 -19.72
N LEU A 116 -2.75 5.28 -19.35
CA LEU A 116 -3.07 6.40 -20.25
C LEU A 116 -2.05 7.54 -20.19
N GLY A 117 -1.25 7.59 -19.10
CA GLY A 117 -0.29 8.67 -18.88
C GLY A 117 0.89 8.59 -19.84
N ASP A 118 1.16 9.70 -20.46
CA ASP A 118 2.33 9.93 -21.31
C ASP A 118 3.63 9.56 -20.59
N GLY A 119 4.19 8.41 -20.93
CA GLY A 119 5.57 8.06 -20.53
C GLY A 119 6.62 9.05 -21.06
N LYS A 120 6.19 10.08 -21.81
CA LYS A 120 7.04 11.07 -22.47
C LYS A 120 7.07 12.46 -21.81
N ARG A 121 6.15 12.80 -20.90
CA ARG A 121 6.29 14.04 -20.15
C ARG A 121 7.36 13.85 -19.07
N VAL A 122 8.57 14.23 -19.39
CA VAL A 122 9.64 14.45 -18.39
C VAL A 122 9.15 15.57 -17.49
N ALA A 123 8.49 15.23 -16.39
CA ALA A 123 8.19 16.22 -15.37
C ALA A 123 9.50 16.90 -14.94
N ALA A 124 9.47 18.22 -14.78
CA ALA A 124 10.62 18.95 -14.26
C ALA A 124 11.11 18.28 -12.98
N VAL A 125 12.43 18.16 -12.83
CA VAL A 125 13.03 17.63 -11.59
C VAL A 125 12.59 18.54 -10.45
N THR A 126 11.94 17.97 -9.45
CA THR A 126 11.49 18.71 -8.27
C THR A 126 12.42 18.44 -7.10
N GLU A 127 12.38 19.29 -6.10
CA GLU A 127 13.10 19.09 -4.84
C GLU A 127 12.12 18.86 -3.69
N ALA A 128 12.61 18.20 -2.64
CA ALA A 128 11.84 18.02 -1.42
C ALA A 128 11.53 19.38 -0.78
N SER A 129 10.24 19.67 -0.55
CA SER A 129 9.77 20.91 0.05
C SER A 129 8.75 20.65 1.17
N TRP A 130 8.69 21.52 2.16
CA TRP A 130 7.80 21.37 3.30
C TRP A 130 6.32 21.44 2.91
N GLY A 131 5.95 22.37 2.00
CA GLY A 131 4.56 22.52 1.57
C GLY A 131 4.06 21.30 0.80
N ALA A 132 4.76 20.93 -0.28
CA ALA A 132 4.38 19.75 -1.06
C ALA A 132 4.56 18.45 -0.25
N GLY A 133 5.65 18.33 0.52
CA GLY A 133 5.87 17.17 1.39
C GLY A 133 4.78 17.00 2.44
N GLY A 134 4.36 18.09 3.09
CA GLY A 134 3.25 18.07 4.05
C GLY A 134 1.92 17.63 3.41
N PHE A 135 1.57 18.19 2.24
CA PHE A 135 0.37 17.81 1.51
C PHE A 135 0.39 16.33 1.06
N TRP A 136 1.45 15.90 0.39
CA TRP A 136 1.56 14.52 -0.07
C TRP A 136 1.73 13.54 1.09
N GLY A 137 2.40 13.96 2.16
CA GLY A 137 2.47 13.20 3.41
C GLY A 137 1.08 12.96 4.01
N LEU A 138 0.23 13.99 4.09
CA LEU A 138 -1.14 13.87 4.58
C LEU A 138 -1.94 12.87 3.73
N LEU A 139 -1.86 12.95 2.42
CA LEU A 139 -2.50 11.97 1.53
C LEU A 139 -1.91 10.57 1.71
N CYS A 140 -0.59 10.43 1.87
CA CYS A 140 0.05 9.14 2.17
C CYS A 140 -0.49 8.53 3.47
N GLY A 141 -0.55 9.33 4.54
CA GLY A 141 -1.02 8.89 5.84
C GLY A 141 -2.47 8.46 5.80
N PHE A 142 -3.34 9.29 5.22
CA PHE A 142 -4.77 9.02 5.10
C PHE A 142 -5.04 7.74 4.29
N THR A 143 -4.52 7.66 3.06
CA THR A 143 -4.75 6.49 2.19
C THR A 143 -4.07 5.22 2.72
N SER A 144 -2.94 5.37 3.42
CA SER A 144 -2.29 4.25 4.09
C SER A 144 -3.07 3.74 5.30
N MET A 145 -3.73 4.64 6.07
CA MET A 145 -4.56 4.24 7.20
C MET A 145 -5.81 3.50 6.75
N VAL A 146 -6.52 4.04 5.74
CA VAL A 146 -7.79 3.50 5.26
C VAL A 146 -7.60 2.19 4.47
N ALA A 147 -6.59 2.12 3.59
CA ALA A 147 -6.51 1.07 2.57
C ALA A 147 -5.09 0.54 2.31
N HIS A 148 -4.11 0.84 3.16
CA HIS A 148 -2.70 0.56 2.90
C HIS A 148 -2.20 1.06 1.52
N ALA A 149 -2.84 2.10 0.97
CA ALA A 149 -2.61 2.66 -0.36
C ALA A 149 -1.79 3.97 -0.33
N GLY A 150 -0.86 4.12 0.61
CA GLY A 150 0.02 5.29 0.68
C GLY A 150 1.07 5.38 -0.44
N GLY A 151 1.29 4.27 -1.17
CA GLY A 151 2.29 4.21 -2.24
C GLY A 151 2.10 5.23 -3.36
N PRO A 152 0.91 5.37 -3.98
CA PRO A 152 0.70 6.33 -5.06
C PRO A 152 1.00 7.79 -4.69
N PRO A 153 0.48 8.35 -3.59
CA PRO A 153 0.85 9.70 -3.17
C PRO A 153 2.36 9.88 -2.94
N PHE A 154 3.01 8.89 -2.31
CA PHE A 154 4.45 8.88 -2.12
C PHE A 154 5.19 8.93 -3.46
N GLN A 155 4.81 8.08 -4.42
CA GLN A 155 5.42 8.02 -5.74
C GLN A 155 5.22 9.33 -6.51
N ILE A 156 4.03 9.92 -6.48
CA ILE A 156 3.73 11.19 -7.14
C ILE A 156 4.66 12.29 -6.65
N TYR A 157 4.98 12.30 -5.36
CA TYR A 157 5.85 13.31 -4.77
C TYR A 157 7.34 13.02 -4.97
N VAL A 158 7.79 11.78 -4.77
CA VAL A 158 9.22 11.45 -4.75
C VAL A 158 9.78 11.09 -6.14
N MET A 159 9.00 10.45 -7.02
CA MET A 159 9.51 10.03 -8.34
C MET A 159 10.02 11.19 -9.22
N PRO A 160 9.38 12.38 -9.26
CA PRO A 160 9.88 13.51 -10.03
C PRO A 160 11.24 14.04 -9.56
N GLN A 161 11.65 13.71 -8.34
CA GLN A 161 12.96 14.10 -7.78
C GLN A 161 14.12 13.28 -8.35
N LYS A 162 13.83 12.21 -9.11
CA LYS A 162 14.81 11.35 -9.79
C LYS A 162 15.93 10.85 -8.88
N LEU A 163 15.58 10.48 -7.64
CA LEU A 163 16.52 9.88 -6.71
C LEU A 163 17.09 8.57 -7.29
N PRO A 164 18.33 8.20 -6.92
CA PRO A 164 18.83 6.86 -7.24
C PRO A 164 17.84 5.77 -6.77
N PRO A 165 17.62 4.69 -7.55
CA PRO A 165 16.61 3.67 -7.21
C PRO A 165 16.71 3.12 -5.79
N ALA A 166 17.94 2.85 -5.30
CA ALA A 166 18.14 2.37 -3.93
C ALA A 166 17.68 3.40 -2.90
N VAL A 167 17.97 4.70 -3.12
CA VAL A 167 17.56 5.80 -2.22
C VAL A 167 16.05 6.00 -2.26
N PHE A 168 15.43 5.91 -3.44
CA PHE A 168 13.96 5.95 -3.57
C PHE A 168 13.30 4.83 -2.78
N VAL A 169 13.76 3.58 -2.98
CA VAL A 169 13.21 2.40 -2.28
C VAL A 169 13.47 2.48 -0.79
N GLY A 170 14.68 2.84 -0.37
CA GLY A 170 15.05 2.94 1.04
C GLY A 170 14.29 4.05 1.77
N THR A 171 14.08 5.22 1.12
CA THR A 171 13.24 6.29 1.67
C THR A 171 11.81 5.81 1.90
N GLY A 172 11.22 5.13 0.90
CA GLY A 172 9.90 4.51 1.03
C GLY A 172 9.84 3.46 2.13
N ALA A 173 10.85 2.57 2.21
CA ALA A 173 10.92 1.53 3.23
C ALA A 173 10.89 2.10 4.65
N ILE A 174 11.74 3.09 4.95
CA ILE A 174 11.79 3.74 6.28
C ILE A 174 10.51 4.52 6.55
N PHE A 175 10.00 5.28 5.56
CA PHE A 175 8.78 6.06 5.70
C PHE A 175 7.57 5.18 6.03
N PHE A 176 7.35 4.11 5.26
CA PHE A 176 6.22 3.22 5.47
C PHE A 176 6.39 2.33 6.70
N ALA A 177 7.61 1.95 7.08
CA ALA A 177 7.88 1.27 8.34
C ALA A 177 7.43 2.12 9.54
N ALA A 178 7.86 3.39 9.57
CA ALA A 178 7.44 4.33 10.61
C ALA A 178 5.91 4.50 10.63
N MET A 179 5.27 4.67 9.47
CA MET A 179 3.82 4.79 9.39
C MET A 179 3.07 3.52 9.83
N ASN A 180 3.57 2.33 9.50
CA ASN A 180 2.96 1.08 9.92
C ASN A 180 3.04 0.89 11.43
N LEU A 181 4.14 1.32 12.06
CA LEU A 181 4.26 1.35 13.53
C LEU A 181 3.29 2.35 14.15
N VAL A 182 3.17 3.56 13.60
CA VAL A 182 2.20 4.57 14.09
C VAL A 182 0.76 4.03 13.98
N LYS A 183 0.43 3.33 12.91
CA LYS A 183 -0.91 2.74 12.70
C LYS A 183 -1.27 1.63 13.70
N LEU A 184 -0.31 1.02 14.39
CA LEU A 184 -0.63 0.04 15.45
C LEU A 184 -1.56 0.63 16.50
N VAL A 185 -1.34 1.87 16.91
CA VAL A 185 -2.16 2.52 17.95
C VAL A 185 -3.64 2.60 17.53
N PRO A 186 -4.00 3.21 16.39
CA PRO A 186 -5.39 3.25 15.95
C PRO A 186 -5.98 1.86 15.65
N TYR A 187 -5.21 0.92 15.11
CA TYR A 187 -5.71 -0.43 14.83
C TYR A 187 -6.04 -1.21 16.11
N ILE A 188 -5.25 -1.04 17.18
CA ILE A 188 -5.56 -1.58 18.50
C ILE A 188 -6.80 -0.91 19.07
N ALA A 189 -6.88 0.43 19.02
CA ALA A 189 -8.02 1.20 19.54
C ALA A 189 -9.35 0.84 18.84
N LEU A 190 -9.30 0.51 17.54
CA LEU A 190 -10.45 0.06 16.76
C LEU A 190 -10.77 -1.43 16.95
N GLY A 191 -10.00 -2.18 17.76
CA GLY A 191 -10.19 -3.62 17.97
C GLY A 191 -9.92 -4.49 16.74
N GLN A 192 -9.22 -3.94 15.74
CA GLN A 192 -8.98 -4.63 14.46
C GLN A 192 -7.92 -5.73 14.56
N LEU A 193 -7.02 -5.67 15.55
CA LEU A 193 -6.02 -6.70 15.82
C LEU A 193 -6.60 -7.83 16.70
N SER A 194 -7.72 -8.39 16.27
CA SER A 194 -8.33 -9.54 16.93
C SER A 194 -7.42 -10.78 16.87
N ALA A 195 -7.59 -11.72 17.84
CA ALA A 195 -6.84 -12.98 17.82
C ALA A 195 -6.99 -13.75 16.50
N GLN A 196 -8.18 -13.66 15.86
CA GLN A 196 -8.46 -14.30 14.58
C GLN A 196 -7.66 -13.64 13.43
N ASN A 197 -7.61 -12.30 13.39
CA ASN A 197 -6.85 -11.57 12.37
C ASN A 197 -5.33 -11.80 12.55
N LEU A 198 -4.86 -11.82 13.79
CA LEU A 198 -3.46 -12.12 14.12
C LEU A 198 -3.07 -13.55 13.74
N ALA A 199 -3.94 -14.53 13.98
CA ALA A 199 -3.71 -15.92 13.55
C ALA A 199 -3.62 -16.04 12.03
N ALA A 200 -4.48 -15.34 11.29
CA ALA A 200 -4.40 -15.27 9.83
C ALA A 200 -3.09 -14.63 9.35
N SER A 201 -2.67 -13.54 9.99
CA SER A 201 -1.38 -12.91 9.70
C SER A 201 -0.21 -13.84 9.99
N ALA A 202 -0.24 -14.54 11.14
CA ALA A 202 0.82 -15.48 11.52
C ALA A 202 0.95 -16.64 10.51
N ALA A 203 -0.18 -17.18 10.02
CA ALA A 203 -0.19 -18.24 9.00
C ALA A 203 0.45 -17.79 7.67
N LEU A 204 0.29 -16.51 7.31
CA LEU A 204 0.81 -15.91 6.07
C LEU A 204 2.23 -15.33 6.22
N LEU A 205 2.74 -15.19 7.45
CA LEU A 205 4.02 -14.55 7.75
C LEU A 205 5.21 -15.16 7.00
N PRO A 206 5.38 -16.49 6.90
CA PRO A 206 6.49 -17.08 6.17
C PRO A 206 6.49 -16.68 4.69
N VAL A 207 5.30 -16.66 4.07
CA VAL A 207 5.12 -16.24 2.67
C VAL A 207 5.45 -14.77 2.52
N ALA A 208 5.01 -13.92 3.44
CA ALA A 208 5.29 -12.48 3.42
C ALA A 208 6.79 -12.19 3.44
N VAL A 209 7.52 -12.80 4.36
CA VAL A 209 8.96 -12.64 4.51
C VAL A 209 9.71 -13.18 3.28
N ALA A 210 9.38 -14.40 2.83
CA ALA A 210 10.00 -15.00 1.66
C ALA A 210 9.77 -14.16 0.39
N ALA A 211 8.54 -13.66 0.17
CA ALA A 211 8.21 -12.81 -0.96
C ALA A 211 8.94 -11.46 -0.92
N THR A 212 9.18 -10.90 0.28
CA THR A 212 9.94 -9.66 0.42
C THR A 212 11.41 -9.86 0.04
N PHE A 213 12.03 -10.93 0.51
CA PHE A 213 13.39 -11.28 0.08
C PHE A 213 13.46 -11.55 -1.43
N ALA A 214 12.48 -12.27 -1.98
CA ALA A 214 12.37 -12.48 -3.43
C ALA A 214 12.25 -11.14 -4.18
N GLY A 215 11.48 -10.18 -3.66
CA GLY A 215 11.36 -8.83 -4.22
C GLY A 215 12.69 -8.08 -4.22
N VAL A 216 13.39 -8.04 -3.10
CA VAL A 216 14.74 -7.44 -2.99
C VAL A 216 15.73 -8.07 -3.99
N TRP A 217 15.67 -9.39 -4.14
CA TRP A 217 16.52 -10.11 -5.08
C TRP A 217 16.14 -9.83 -6.54
N LEU A 218 14.83 -9.82 -6.84
CA LEU A 218 14.29 -9.66 -8.19
C LEU A 218 14.52 -8.26 -8.76
N VAL A 219 14.43 -7.20 -7.93
CA VAL A 219 14.72 -5.79 -8.33
C VAL A 219 16.07 -5.67 -9.03
N ARG A 220 17.03 -6.51 -8.65
CA ARG A 220 18.37 -6.49 -9.22
C ARG A 220 18.48 -7.21 -10.57
N ARG A 221 17.41 -7.91 -11.07
CA ARG A 221 17.50 -8.86 -12.20
C ARG A 221 16.47 -8.69 -13.31
N VAL A 222 15.29 -8.11 -13.06
CA VAL A 222 14.18 -8.06 -14.04
C VAL A 222 13.91 -6.65 -14.50
N PRO A 223 13.82 -6.40 -15.83
CA PRO A 223 13.33 -5.13 -16.34
C PRO A 223 11.88 -4.90 -15.88
N ALA A 224 11.67 -3.85 -15.12
CA ALA A 224 10.41 -3.56 -14.47
C ALA A 224 9.23 -3.34 -15.45
N GLU A 225 9.51 -2.92 -16.68
CA GLU A 225 8.50 -2.40 -17.63
C GLU A 225 7.46 -3.44 -18.06
N ARG A 226 7.89 -4.66 -18.43
CA ARG A 226 6.96 -5.73 -18.89
C ARG A 226 6.07 -6.23 -17.77
N PHE A 227 6.61 -6.33 -16.58
CA PHE A 227 5.91 -6.82 -15.41
C PHE A 227 4.80 -5.86 -14.98
N TYR A 228 5.06 -4.55 -15.02
CA TYR A 228 4.10 -3.54 -14.65
C TYR A 228 2.85 -3.50 -15.54
N GLY A 229 3.00 -3.74 -16.84
CA GLY A 229 1.86 -3.72 -17.77
C GLY A 229 0.74 -4.69 -17.37
N ILE A 230 1.09 -5.95 -17.11
CA ILE A 230 0.12 -6.98 -16.68
C ILE A 230 -0.56 -6.58 -15.37
N ILE A 231 0.21 -6.05 -14.43
CA ILE A 231 -0.28 -5.70 -13.11
C ILE A 231 -1.23 -4.51 -13.15
N TYR A 232 -0.96 -3.49 -13.97
CA TYR A 232 -1.87 -2.36 -14.11
C TYR A 232 -3.22 -2.79 -14.70
N TRP A 233 -3.25 -3.76 -15.64
CA TRP A 233 -4.49 -4.33 -16.13
C TRP A 233 -5.26 -5.09 -15.05
N LEU A 234 -4.57 -5.92 -14.26
CA LEU A 234 -5.20 -6.62 -13.13
C LEU A 234 -5.73 -5.63 -12.10
N LEU A 235 -4.94 -4.58 -11.77
CA LEU A 235 -5.35 -3.53 -10.84
C LEU A 235 -6.59 -2.79 -11.34
N LEU A 236 -6.67 -2.53 -12.66
CA LEU A 236 -7.83 -1.91 -13.29
C LEU A 236 -9.09 -2.79 -13.10
N LEU A 237 -9.00 -4.09 -13.40
CA LEU A 237 -10.12 -5.02 -13.31
C LEU A 237 -10.61 -5.18 -11.86
N VAL A 238 -9.69 -5.42 -10.94
CA VAL A 238 -10.05 -5.58 -9.51
C VAL A 238 -10.54 -4.27 -8.91
N GLY A 239 -9.92 -3.13 -9.25
CA GLY A 239 -10.36 -1.81 -8.85
C GLY A 239 -11.78 -1.50 -9.34
N LEU A 240 -12.10 -1.83 -10.60
CA LEU A 240 -13.43 -1.66 -11.14
C LEU A 240 -14.47 -2.51 -10.38
N LYS A 241 -14.14 -3.78 -10.09
CA LYS A 241 -15.02 -4.64 -9.29
C LYS A 241 -15.30 -4.02 -7.92
N LEU A 242 -14.27 -3.56 -7.21
CA LEU A 242 -14.43 -2.97 -5.87
C LEU A 242 -15.24 -1.67 -5.89
N VAL A 243 -15.09 -0.84 -6.93
CA VAL A 243 -15.93 0.36 -7.10
C VAL A 243 -17.38 -0.03 -7.28
N LEU A 244 -17.67 -1.00 -8.14
CA LEU A 244 -19.04 -1.47 -8.38
C LEU A 244 -19.65 -2.07 -7.10
N ASP A 245 -18.92 -2.92 -6.39
CA ASP A 245 -19.38 -3.55 -5.14
C ASP A 245 -19.56 -2.49 -4.03
N GLY A 246 -18.65 -1.53 -3.92
CA GLY A 246 -18.73 -0.43 -2.96
C GLY A 246 -19.93 0.49 -3.24
N MET A 247 -20.17 0.84 -4.51
CA MET A 247 -21.35 1.65 -4.90
C MET A 247 -22.67 0.92 -4.61
N ARG A 248 -22.74 -0.39 -4.88
CA ARG A 248 -23.91 -1.22 -4.51
C ARG A 248 -24.13 -1.26 -3.01
N GLY A 249 -23.08 -1.50 -2.24
CA GLY A 249 -23.14 -1.56 -0.77
C GLY A 249 -23.50 -0.23 -0.09
N LEU A 250 -23.28 0.90 -0.78
CA LEU A 250 -23.71 2.22 -0.34
C LEU A 250 -25.07 2.65 -0.93
N HIS A 251 -25.77 1.76 -1.62
CA HIS A 251 -27.03 2.05 -2.30
C HIS A 251 -26.97 3.23 -3.29
N VAL A 252 -25.78 3.45 -3.88
CA VAL A 252 -25.57 4.47 -4.94
C VAL A 252 -26.03 3.95 -6.30
N LEU A 253 -25.93 2.63 -6.49
CA LEU A 253 -26.51 1.91 -7.61
C LEU A 253 -27.67 1.09 -7.05
N GLY A 254 -28.89 1.58 -7.22
CA GLY A 254 -30.13 0.92 -6.81
C GLY A 254 -30.40 -0.40 -7.50
#